data_d1339f4b52cd10ab30c82cb0be9e4d95
#
_entry.id   d1339f4b52cd10ab30c82cb0be9e4d95
#
_cell.length_a   1.000
_cell.length_b   1.000
_cell.length_c   1.000
_cell.angle_alpha   90.00
_cell.angle_beta   90.00
_cell.angle_gamma   90.00
#
_symmetry.space_group_name_H-M   'P 1'
#
loop_
_entity.id
_entity.type
_entity.pdbx_description
1 polymer ?
#
loop_
_entity_poly.entity_id
_entity_poly.type
_entity_poly.pdbx_seq_one_letter_code
_entity_poly.pdbx_strand_id
1 'polypeptide(L)'
;MLNYKGLKGVYERLIVSEESVDRQVDALLEQHVRVIPVTGRASEPGDELVLDYAGFCDGMQFEGGTAQNQSLVLGSGAFIPGFEEQLVGTRPGDSVDVRVTFPTPYHSDALAGKEAVFKCTVKAVQQREKYAPDDTFARNVGGFSSFDEMRAALKQGMQAYADRQADADLKLRLLDELVSRYDGDVDEAQVEAALEAEMQSLCAQLSRQGLTLEAYCRFTGKSEDQLRADRLPDARKRVIRQRILLDIIDAEGIEASEEDVAEEIRRLCRQNNMTPEQLSARLDEASQRAIVQNVLADKALERLKEYSEIETVEKQEA
;
A
#
# COMPACT_ATOMS: atom_id res chain seq x y z
N MET A 1 -40.78 -9.91 -7.52
CA MET A 1 -39.75 -10.03 -6.46
C MET A 1 -38.69 -10.99 -6.96
N LEU A 2 -37.44 -10.58 -7.05
CA LEU A 2 -36.34 -11.40 -7.59
C LEU A 2 -36.12 -12.63 -6.68
N ASN A 3 -36.03 -13.82 -7.26
CA ASN A 3 -35.72 -15.01 -6.50
C ASN A 3 -34.20 -15.10 -6.32
N TYR A 4 -33.72 -14.77 -5.12
CA TYR A 4 -32.29 -14.78 -4.75
C TYR A 4 -31.87 -16.06 -3.98
N LYS A 5 -32.79 -17.02 -3.75
CA LYS A 5 -32.49 -18.27 -3.04
C LYS A 5 -32.18 -19.40 -4.03
N GLY A 6 -31.29 -20.32 -3.64
CA GLY A 6 -30.92 -21.47 -4.44
C GLY A 6 -30.05 -21.16 -5.64
N LEU A 7 -29.26 -20.06 -5.60
CA LEU A 7 -28.22 -19.83 -6.60
C LEU A 7 -27.11 -20.87 -6.48
N LYS A 8 -26.41 -21.12 -7.58
CA LYS A 8 -25.24 -21.98 -7.58
C LYS A 8 -23.98 -21.15 -7.69
N GLY A 9 -23.03 -21.38 -6.81
CA GLY A 9 -21.75 -20.70 -6.79
C GLY A 9 -20.58 -21.65 -6.63
N VAL A 10 -19.41 -21.26 -7.13
CA VAL A 10 -18.17 -21.99 -6.94
C VAL A 10 -17.24 -21.14 -6.08
N TYR A 11 -16.91 -21.65 -4.90
CA TYR A 11 -15.89 -21.08 -4.03
C TYR A 11 -14.52 -21.61 -4.45
N GLU A 12 -13.74 -20.78 -5.13
CA GLU A 12 -12.40 -21.13 -5.59
C GLU A 12 -11.37 -20.83 -4.50
N ARG A 13 -11.05 -21.80 -3.67
CA ARG A 13 -10.09 -21.66 -2.60
C ARG A 13 -8.67 -21.81 -3.12
N LEU A 14 -7.90 -20.73 -3.11
CA LEU A 14 -6.47 -20.77 -3.44
C LEU A 14 -5.69 -21.28 -2.23
N ILE A 15 -4.95 -22.36 -2.41
CA ILE A 15 -4.06 -22.91 -1.36
C ILE A 15 -2.68 -22.28 -1.53
N VAL A 16 -2.24 -21.53 -0.52
CA VAL A 16 -0.93 -20.85 -0.50
C VAL A 16 0.19 -21.89 -0.47
N SER A 17 1.09 -21.82 -1.44
CA SER A 17 2.23 -22.73 -1.57
C SER A 17 3.37 -22.36 -0.60
N GLU A 18 4.22 -23.33 -0.26
CA GLU A 18 5.45 -23.06 0.51
C GLU A 18 6.39 -22.12 -0.23
N GLU A 19 6.42 -22.23 -1.56
CA GLU A 19 7.24 -21.37 -2.41
C GLU A 19 6.81 -19.89 -2.31
N SER A 20 5.51 -19.61 -2.22
CA SER A 20 5.01 -18.25 -2.00
C SER A 20 5.37 -17.72 -0.61
N VAL A 21 5.37 -18.58 0.40
CA VAL A 21 5.85 -18.23 1.74
C VAL A 21 7.35 -17.92 1.71
N ASP A 22 8.15 -18.72 0.99
CA ASP A 22 9.59 -18.48 0.84
C ASP A 22 9.86 -17.14 0.15
N ARG A 23 9.17 -16.84 -0.95
CA ARG A 23 9.27 -15.53 -1.62
C ARG A 23 8.94 -14.36 -0.68
N GLN A 24 7.93 -14.52 0.17
CA GLN A 24 7.57 -13.48 1.14
C GLN A 24 8.64 -13.32 2.23
N VAL A 25 9.23 -14.42 2.69
CA VAL A 25 10.36 -14.39 3.62
C VAL A 25 11.57 -13.71 3.00
N ASP A 26 11.93 -14.07 1.76
CA ASP A 26 13.03 -13.45 1.04
C ASP A 26 12.84 -11.95 0.86
N ALA A 27 11.63 -11.51 0.52
CA ALA A 27 11.29 -10.09 0.43
C ALA A 27 11.46 -9.36 1.77
N LEU A 28 11.07 -10.01 2.88
CA LEU A 28 11.27 -9.45 4.22
C LEU A 28 12.77 -9.39 4.59
N LEU A 29 13.56 -10.40 4.24
CA LEU A 29 15.02 -10.41 4.46
C LEU A 29 15.72 -9.30 3.67
N GLU A 30 15.24 -8.99 2.46
CA GLU A 30 15.77 -7.89 1.66
C GLU A 30 15.42 -6.50 2.20
N GLN A 31 14.22 -6.35 2.78
CA GLN A 31 13.77 -5.09 3.35
C GLN A 31 14.44 -4.77 4.70
N HIS A 32 14.88 -5.80 5.41
CA HIS A 32 15.48 -5.65 6.74
C HIS A 32 16.98 -5.95 6.72
N VAL A 33 17.76 -5.02 7.23
CA VAL A 33 19.18 -5.20 7.46
C VAL A 33 19.48 -4.92 8.93
N ARG A 34 20.38 -5.69 9.52
CA ARG A 34 20.93 -5.35 10.83
C ARG A 34 22.16 -4.49 10.66
N VAL A 35 22.26 -3.52 11.55
CA VAL A 35 23.40 -2.62 11.59
C VAL A 35 24.31 -3.05 12.74
N ILE A 36 25.56 -3.43 12.42
CA ILE A 36 26.52 -3.94 13.39
C ILE A 36 27.67 -2.94 13.50
N PRO A 37 28.01 -2.47 14.72
CA PRO A 37 29.15 -1.60 14.93
C PRO A 37 30.44 -2.29 14.46
N VAL A 38 31.21 -1.63 13.61
CA VAL A 38 32.52 -2.09 13.18
C VAL A 38 33.57 -1.66 14.20
N THR A 39 34.16 -2.65 14.85
CA THR A 39 35.26 -2.42 15.81
C THR A 39 36.53 -3.09 15.30
N GLY A 40 37.64 -2.38 15.32
CA GLY A 40 38.97 -2.96 15.02
C GLY A 40 39.48 -2.78 13.56
N ARG A 41 38.62 -2.42 12.60
CA ARG A 41 39.02 -2.04 11.24
C ARG A 41 38.58 -0.62 10.87
N ALA A 42 39.12 -0.09 9.82
CA ALA A 42 38.65 1.13 9.18
C ALA A 42 37.40 0.85 8.33
N SER A 43 36.70 1.91 7.95
CA SER A 43 35.54 1.85 7.04
C SER A 43 35.90 1.36 5.64
N GLU A 44 35.03 0.57 5.06
CA GLU A 44 35.14 0.01 3.71
C GLU A 44 33.91 0.37 2.87
N PRO A 45 33.95 0.32 1.52
CA PRO A 45 32.77 0.48 0.69
C PRO A 45 31.66 -0.49 1.12
N GLY A 46 30.43 0.03 1.25
CA GLY A 46 29.25 -0.70 1.76
C GLY A 46 29.01 -0.52 3.26
N ASP A 47 29.97 -0.02 4.03
CA ASP A 47 29.73 0.35 5.43
C ASP A 47 28.87 1.60 5.55
N GLU A 48 28.12 1.70 6.61
CA GLU A 48 27.34 2.87 6.98
C GLU A 48 28.11 3.69 8.02
N LEU A 49 28.35 4.95 7.67
CA LEU A 49 28.96 5.92 8.59
C LEU A 49 27.86 6.75 9.26
N VAL A 50 28.02 7.00 10.55
CA VAL A 50 27.31 8.08 11.23
C VAL A 50 28.29 9.22 11.41
N LEU A 51 28.01 10.37 10.82
CA LEU A 51 28.93 11.50 10.80
C LEU A 51 28.22 12.84 11.03
N ASP A 52 28.99 13.79 11.57
CA ASP A 52 28.65 15.21 11.50
C ASP A 52 29.46 15.84 10.37
N TYR A 53 28.86 16.78 9.65
CA TYR A 53 29.60 17.54 8.65
C TYR A 53 29.17 19.02 8.61
N ALA A 54 30.12 19.86 8.23
CA ALA A 54 29.89 21.27 7.94
C ALA A 54 30.58 21.65 6.64
N GLY A 55 29.80 22.13 5.65
CA GLY A 55 30.25 22.48 4.32
C GLY A 55 30.58 23.96 4.19
N PHE A 56 31.70 24.24 3.54
CA PHE A 56 32.19 25.59 3.27
C PHE A 56 32.48 25.74 1.77
N CYS A 57 31.98 26.83 1.16
CA CYS A 57 32.29 27.24 -0.19
C CYS A 57 32.92 28.63 -0.12
N ASP A 58 34.06 28.83 -0.78
CA ASP A 58 34.82 30.11 -0.72
C ASP A 58 35.13 30.55 0.73
N GLY A 59 35.31 29.60 1.66
CA GLY A 59 35.60 29.85 3.08
C GLY A 59 34.38 30.23 3.92
N MET A 60 33.19 30.33 3.35
CA MET A 60 31.92 30.62 4.04
C MET A 60 31.05 29.39 4.10
N GLN A 61 30.44 29.16 5.30
CA GLN A 61 29.47 28.10 5.45
C GLN A 61 28.20 28.43 4.66
N PHE A 62 27.65 27.46 3.95
CA PHE A 62 26.44 27.64 3.14
C PHE A 62 25.24 26.89 3.76
N GLU A 63 24.06 27.39 3.45
CA GLU A 63 22.80 26.83 3.91
C GLU A 63 22.56 25.42 3.34
N GLY A 64 22.13 24.47 4.17
CA GLY A 64 21.96 23.06 3.79
C GLY A 64 23.25 22.24 3.77
N GLY A 65 24.44 22.87 3.99
CA GLY A 65 25.73 22.17 4.02
C GLY A 65 26.11 21.57 5.36
N THR A 66 25.22 21.57 6.38
CA THR A 66 25.53 21.08 7.73
C THR A 66 24.50 20.06 8.20
N ALA A 67 24.99 18.97 8.77
CA ALA A 67 24.14 17.99 9.45
C ALA A 67 24.89 17.37 10.63
N GLN A 68 24.11 16.86 11.59
CA GLN A 68 24.60 16.09 12.74
C GLN A 68 23.96 14.71 12.73
N ASN A 69 24.75 13.71 13.13
CA ASN A 69 24.33 12.29 13.16
C ASN A 69 23.75 11.81 11.82
N GLN A 70 24.30 12.31 10.72
CA GLN A 70 23.88 11.89 9.39
C GLN A 70 24.39 10.48 9.11
N SER A 71 23.47 9.61 8.69
CA SER A 71 23.82 8.27 8.20
C SER A 71 24.17 8.35 6.70
N LEU A 72 25.27 7.68 6.33
CA LEU A 72 25.78 7.62 4.95
C LEU A 72 26.34 6.24 4.67
N VAL A 73 25.81 5.57 3.65
CA VAL A 73 26.38 4.29 3.17
C VAL A 73 27.45 4.59 2.11
N LEU A 74 28.67 4.15 2.36
CA LEU A 74 29.80 4.37 1.46
C LEU A 74 29.61 3.61 0.12
N GLY A 75 29.66 4.32 -0.98
CA GLY A 75 29.42 3.79 -2.31
C GLY A 75 27.94 3.80 -2.76
N SER A 76 27.06 4.43 -1.97
CA SER A 76 25.64 4.57 -2.33
C SER A 76 25.39 5.58 -3.45
N GLY A 77 26.30 6.54 -3.65
CA GLY A 77 26.11 7.66 -4.56
C GLY A 77 25.05 8.67 -4.08
N ALA A 78 24.67 8.64 -2.80
CA ALA A 78 23.67 9.55 -2.23
C ALA A 78 24.23 10.97 -2.03
N PHE A 79 25.55 11.10 -1.96
CA PHE A 79 26.26 12.38 -1.80
C PHE A 79 26.92 12.82 -3.11
N ILE A 80 27.46 14.03 -3.10
CA ILE A 80 28.17 14.60 -4.25
C ILE A 80 29.35 13.68 -4.62
N PRO A 81 29.60 13.43 -5.93
CA PRO A 81 30.69 12.59 -6.37
C PRO A 81 32.04 12.99 -5.75
N GLY A 82 32.80 12.02 -5.27
CA GLY A 82 34.07 12.23 -4.59
C GLY A 82 33.95 12.45 -3.08
N PHE A 83 32.72 12.53 -2.51
CA PHE A 83 32.51 12.70 -1.08
C PHE A 83 32.72 11.39 -0.30
N GLU A 84 32.03 10.34 -0.75
CA GLU A 84 32.01 9.06 -0.06
C GLU A 84 33.36 8.36 -0.13
N GLU A 85 34.05 8.47 -1.26
CA GLU A 85 35.35 7.84 -1.49
C GLU A 85 36.46 8.36 -0.55
N GLN A 86 36.39 9.63 -0.16
CA GLN A 86 37.36 10.23 0.76
C GLN A 86 37.12 9.84 2.23
N LEU A 87 35.97 9.27 2.53
CA LEU A 87 35.62 8.76 3.86
C LEU A 87 35.94 7.27 4.03
N VAL A 88 36.30 6.56 2.95
CA VAL A 88 36.80 5.19 3.02
C VAL A 88 38.12 5.17 3.79
N GLY A 89 38.27 4.22 4.70
CA GLY A 89 39.47 4.07 5.52
C GLY A 89 39.45 4.87 6.83
N THR A 90 38.33 5.56 7.12
CA THR A 90 38.16 6.30 8.39
C THR A 90 37.72 5.40 9.55
N ARG A 91 37.90 5.89 10.77
CA ARG A 91 37.50 5.23 12.02
C ARG A 91 36.62 6.15 12.87
N PRO A 92 35.85 5.60 13.80
CA PRO A 92 35.13 6.43 14.78
C PRO A 92 36.08 7.38 15.52
N GLY A 93 35.75 8.68 15.53
CA GLY A 93 36.55 9.77 16.10
C GLY A 93 37.40 10.52 15.10
N ASP A 94 37.59 10.02 13.87
CA ASP A 94 38.35 10.71 12.84
C ASP A 94 37.65 11.97 12.35
N SER A 95 38.45 13.00 12.06
CA SER A 95 37.99 14.20 11.38
C SER A 95 38.72 14.35 10.06
N VAL A 96 37.93 14.50 8.98
CA VAL A 96 38.44 14.55 7.60
C VAL A 96 37.87 15.77 6.89
N ASP A 97 38.74 16.49 6.18
CA ASP A 97 38.33 17.56 5.26
C ASP A 97 38.07 16.95 3.87
N VAL A 98 36.79 16.72 3.55
CA VAL A 98 36.34 16.17 2.28
C VAL A 98 36.21 17.30 1.25
N ARG A 99 36.95 17.25 0.15
CA ARG A 99 36.95 18.25 -0.91
C ARG A 99 36.22 17.73 -2.13
N VAL A 100 35.19 18.43 -2.56
CA VAL A 100 34.35 18.04 -3.71
C VAL A 100 34.02 19.23 -4.57
N THR A 101 33.68 18.98 -5.83
CA THR A 101 33.12 19.98 -6.74
C THR A 101 31.66 19.68 -7.00
N PHE A 102 30.79 20.64 -6.79
CA PHE A 102 29.38 20.49 -7.08
C PHE A 102 29.16 20.22 -8.58
N PRO A 103 28.31 19.25 -8.95
CA PRO A 103 28.05 18.96 -10.36
C PRO A 103 27.35 20.12 -11.05
N THR A 104 27.43 20.13 -12.38
CA THR A 104 26.69 21.05 -13.22
C THR A 104 25.87 20.24 -14.24
N PRO A 105 24.52 20.29 -14.18
CA PRO A 105 23.68 21.17 -13.35
C PRO A 105 23.56 20.72 -11.89
N TYR A 106 23.29 21.64 -10.97
CA TYR A 106 22.95 21.38 -9.57
C TYR A 106 21.71 22.19 -9.18
N HIS A 107 20.93 21.73 -8.22
CA HIS A 107 19.67 22.38 -7.80
C HIS A 107 19.84 23.79 -7.23
N SER A 108 21.06 24.16 -6.81
CA SER A 108 21.43 25.51 -6.40
C SER A 108 22.42 26.11 -7.40
N ASP A 109 21.96 27.09 -8.18
CA ASP A 109 22.82 27.81 -9.14
C ASP A 109 24.01 28.48 -8.44
N ALA A 110 23.84 28.86 -7.18
CA ALA A 110 24.90 29.48 -6.38
C ALA A 110 26.07 28.53 -6.06
N LEU A 111 25.84 27.22 -6.08
CA LEU A 111 26.83 26.19 -5.77
C LEU A 111 27.28 25.39 -6.99
N ALA A 112 26.52 25.38 -8.08
CA ALA A 112 26.83 24.63 -9.30
C ALA A 112 28.25 24.90 -9.81
N GLY A 113 29.07 23.84 -9.97
CA GLY A 113 30.43 23.91 -10.47
C GLY A 113 31.47 24.48 -9.48
N LYS A 114 31.07 24.82 -8.24
CA LYS A 114 32.02 25.37 -7.25
C LYS A 114 32.68 24.28 -6.43
N GLU A 115 33.90 24.57 -5.98
CA GLU A 115 34.60 23.72 -5.01
C GLU A 115 34.07 23.98 -3.60
N ALA A 116 33.89 22.90 -2.82
CA ALA A 116 33.49 22.96 -1.44
C ALA A 116 34.38 22.05 -0.58
N VAL A 117 34.54 22.43 0.67
CA VAL A 117 35.23 21.66 1.68
C VAL A 117 34.24 21.32 2.80
N PHE A 118 34.05 20.03 3.07
CA PHE A 118 33.22 19.56 4.15
C PHE A 118 34.11 19.06 5.29
N LYS A 119 34.00 19.69 6.44
CA LYS A 119 34.64 19.21 7.66
C LYS A 119 33.76 18.11 8.25
N CYS A 120 34.19 16.87 8.10
CA CYS A 120 33.45 15.68 8.53
C CYS A 120 34.06 15.12 9.81
N THR A 121 33.23 14.73 10.77
CA THR A 121 33.65 13.98 11.97
C THR A 121 32.88 12.67 12.01
N VAL A 122 33.58 11.54 11.92
CA VAL A 122 32.99 10.20 11.95
C VAL A 122 32.69 9.82 13.38
N LYS A 123 31.42 9.56 13.69
CA LYS A 123 30.98 9.13 15.03
C LYS A 123 30.95 7.63 15.19
N ALA A 124 30.50 6.94 14.15
CA ALA A 124 30.42 5.49 14.16
C ALA A 124 30.68 4.96 12.74
N VAL A 125 31.24 3.78 12.68
CA VAL A 125 31.33 2.93 11.48
C VAL A 125 30.50 1.69 11.76
N GLN A 126 29.59 1.36 10.86
CA GLN A 126 28.63 0.28 11.00
C GLN A 126 28.62 -0.55 9.74
N GLN A 127 28.53 -1.87 9.87
CA GLN A 127 28.35 -2.76 8.76
C GLN A 127 26.88 -3.09 8.60
N ARG A 128 26.38 -3.00 7.36
CA ARG A 128 25.02 -3.45 7.02
C ARG A 128 25.10 -4.93 6.64
N GLU A 129 24.48 -5.76 7.43
CA GLU A 129 24.45 -7.19 7.20
C GLU A 129 23.01 -7.65 6.97
N LYS A 130 22.78 -8.44 5.93
CA LYS A 130 21.49 -9.10 5.74
C LYS A 130 21.27 -10.12 6.85
N TYR A 131 20.05 -10.21 7.32
CA TYR A 131 19.69 -11.29 8.24
C TYR A 131 19.80 -12.64 7.54
N ALA A 132 20.25 -13.65 8.27
CA ALA A 132 20.00 -15.03 7.91
C ALA A 132 18.53 -15.39 8.24
N PRO A 133 17.91 -16.36 7.54
CA PRO A 133 16.57 -16.84 7.84
C PRO A 133 16.60 -17.73 9.12
N ASP A 134 16.76 -17.10 10.26
CA ASP A 134 16.94 -17.76 11.57
C ASP A 134 16.03 -17.12 12.66
N ASP A 135 16.09 -17.71 13.85
CA ASP A 135 15.34 -17.23 15.01
C ASP A 135 15.70 -15.81 15.43
N THR A 136 16.89 -15.33 15.09
CA THR A 136 17.31 -13.95 15.40
C THR A 136 16.54 -12.96 14.53
N PHE A 137 16.39 -13.29 13.25
CA PHE A 137 15.55 -12.53 12.34
C PHE A 137 14.09 -12.50 12.80
N ALA A 138 13.54 -13.67 13.11
CA ALA A 138 12.16 -13.80 13.56
C ALA A 138 11.86 -12.97 14.81
N ARG A 139 12.77 -12.98 15.80
CA ARG A 139 12.64 -12.17 17.03
C ARG A 139 12.76 -10.68 16.77
N ASN A 140 13.77 -10.25 16.01
CA ASN A 140 14.09 -8.83 15.85
C ASN A 140 13.14 -8.10 14.91
N VAL A 141 12.60 -8.80 13.91
CA VAL A 141 11.75 -8.19 12.87
C VAL A 141 10.27 -8.44 13.13
N GLY A 142 9.91 -9.63 13.56
CA GLY A 142 8.51 -10.04 13.72
C GLY A 142 8.05 -10.22 15.16
N GLY A 143 8.96 -10.24 16.15
CA GLY A 143 8.62 -10.52 17.56
C GLY A 143 8.23 -11.97 17.82
N PHE A 144 8.54 -12.89 16.91
CA PHE A 144 8.26 -14.32 17.04
C PHE A 144 9.35 -15.04 17.85
N SER A 145 9.01 -16.17 18.48
CA SER A 145 9.95 -16.96 19.27
C SER A 145 10.94 -17.74 18.40
N SER A 146 10.51 -18.15 17.21
CA SER A 146 11.32 -18.91 16.24
C SER A 146 10.99 -18.54 14.80
N PHE A 147 11.89 -18.91 13.88
CA PHE A 147 11.70 -18.74 12.46
C PHE A 147 10.54 -19.59 11.91
N ASP A 148 10.37 -20.81 12.43
CA ASP A 148 9.25 -21.68 12.07
C ASP A 148 7.90 -21.08 12.47
N GLU A 149 7.81 -20.48 13.67
CA GLU A 149 6.61 -19.76 14.12
C GLU A 149 6.29 -18.57 13.21
N MET A 150 7.29 -17.79 12.84
CA MET A 150 7.14 -16.68 11.90
C MET A 150 6.64 -17.16 10.54
N ARG A 151 7.23 -18.23 9.97
CA ARG A 151 6.78 -18.82 8.70
C ARG A 151 5.33 -19.30 8.77
N ALA A 152 4.98 -20.01 9.85
CA ALA A 152 3.61 -20.49 10.06
C ALA A 152 2.62 -19.33 10.13
N ALA A 153 2.95 -18.26 10.85
CA ALA A 153 2.13 -17.05 10.93
C ALA A 153 1.99 -16.33 9.57
N LEU A 154 3.07 -16.22 8.80
CA LEU A 154 3.04 -15.68 7.44
C LEU A 154 2.11 -16.50 6.54
N LYS A 155 2.28 -17.83 6.51
CA LYS A 155 1.44 -18.72 5.73
C LYS A 155 -0.03 -18.59 6.11
N GLN A 156 -0.33 -18.59 7.41
CA GLN A 156 -1.69 -18.39 7.90
C GLN A 156 -2.28 -17.04 7.49
N GLY A 157 -1.48 -15.98 7.58
CA GLY A 157 -1.90 -14.64 7.15
C GLY A 157 -2.19 -14.55 5.65
N MET A 158 -1.32 -15.13 4.82
CA MET A 158 -1.49 -15.21 3.37
C MET A 158 -2.73 -16.04 2.99
N GLN A 159 -2.92 -17.20 3.65
CA GLN A 159 -4.10 -18.05 3.42
C GLN A 159 -5.39 -17.32 3.82
N ALA A 160 -5.42 -16.69 4.98
CA ALA A 160 -6.57 -15.91 5.41
C ALA A 160 -6.89 -14.73 4.47
N TYR A 161 -5.87 -14.13 3.86
CA TYR A 161 -6.07 -13.12 2.83
C TYR A 161 -6.66 -13.72 1.56
N ALA A 162 -6.11 -14.83 1.06
CA ALA A 162 -6.62 -15.54 -0.12
C ALA A 162 -8.07 -16.01 0.07
N ASP A 163 -8.39 -16.59 1.25
CA ASP A 163 -9.74 -17.03 1.59
C ASP A 163 -10.74 -15.86 1.60
N ARG A 164 -10.35 -14.68 2.13
CA ARG A 164 -11.20 -13.48 2.08
C ARG A 164 -11.43 -12.97 0.65
N GLN A 165 -10.41 -12.99 -0.20
CA GLN A 165 -10.56 -12.61 -1.62
C GLN A 165 -11.50 -13.56 -2.35
N ALA A 166 -11.31 -14.86 -2.19
CA ALA A 166 -12.17 -15.87 -2.77
C ALA A 166 -13.64 -15.75 -2.32
N ASP A 167 -13.86 -15.40 -1.03
CA ASP A 167 -15.20 -15.16 -0.48
C ASP A 167 -15.85 -13.91 -1.10
N ALA A 168 -15.11 -12.81 -1.21
CA ALA A 168 -15.59 -11.59 -1.84
C ALA A 168 -15.92 -11.81 -3.32
N ASP A 169 -15.07 -12.53 -4.05
CA ASP A 169 -15.29 -12.86 -5.45
C ASP A 169 -16.52 -13.76 -5.66
N LEU A 170 -16.72 -14.74 -4.77
CA LEU A 170 -17.93 -15.58 -4.77
C LEU A 170 -19.19 -14.73 -4.60
N LYS A 171 -19.23 -13.87 -3.58
CA LYS A 171 -20.37 -12.99 -3.29
C LYS A 171 -20.70 -12.07 -4.46
N LEU A 172 -19.66 -11.50 -5.11
CA LEU A 172 -19.83 -10.67 -6.30
C LEU A 172 -20.40 -11.48 -7.47
N ARG A 173 -19.93 -12.71 -7.71
CA ARG A 173 -20.45 -13.57 -8.76
C ARG A 173 -21.91 -13.96 -8.54
N LEU A 174 -22.28 -14.27 -7.29
CA LEU A 174 -23.68 -14.54 -6.92
C LEU A 174 -24.57 -13.30 -7.17
N LEU A 175 -24.09 -12.13 -6.80
CA LEU A 175 -24.80 -10.88 -7.04
C LEU A 175 -24.90 -10.57 -8.55
N ASP A 176 -23.86 -10.82 -9.34
CA ASP A 176 -23.85 -10.61 -10.77
C ASP A 176 -24.79 -11.56 -11.51
N GLU A 177 -24.95 -12.77 -11.01
CA GLU A 177 -25.95 -13.70 -11.51
C GLU A 177 -27.38 -13.15 -11.31
N LEU A 178 -27.63 -12.51 -10.15
CA LEU A 178 -28.92 -11.84 -9.92
C LEU A 178 -29.09 -10.61 -10.82
N VAL A 179 -28.02 -9.83 -11.05
CA VAL A 179 -28.04 -8.69 -11.98
C VAL A 179 -28.42 -9.15 -13.40
N SER A 180 -27.89 -10.31 -13.83
CA SER A 180 -28.21 -10.86 -15.16
C SER A 180 -29.67 -11.28 -15.34
N ARG A 181 -30.36 -11.58 -14.24
CA ARG A 181 -31.76 -12.01 -14.20
C ARG A 181 -32.73 -10.89 -13.81
N TYR A 182 -32.16 -9.69 -13.55
CA TYR A 182 -32.98 -8.56 -13.10
C TYR A 182 -33.83 -8.02 -14.26
N ASP A 183 -35.15 -8.04 -14.08
CA ASP A 183 -36.16 -7.58 -15.03
C ASP A 183 -36.96 -6.37 -14.52
N GLY A 184 -36.56 -5.83 -13.37
CA GLY A 184 -37.21 -4.66 -12.76
C GLY A 184 -36.81 -3.35 -13.44
N ASP A 185 -37.57 -2.31 -13.16
CA ASP A 185 -37.27 -0.95 -13.62
C ASP A 185 -35.99 -0.42 -12.97
N VAL A 186 -35.16 0.23 -13.78
CA VAL A 186 -33.95 0.90 -13.32
C VAL A 186 -34.17 2.41 -13.41
N ASP A 187 -33.94 3.11 -12.33
CA ASP A 187 -34.02 4.57 -12.29
C ASP A 187 -32.86 5.19 -13.08
N GLU A 188 -33.16 5.71 -14.25
CA GLU A 188 -32.16 6.32 -15.15
C GLU A 188 -31.46 7.54 -14.51
N ALA A 189 -32.12 8.25 -13.58
CA ALA A 189 -31.47 9.35 -12.84
C ALA A 189 -30.41 8.83 -11.89
N GLN A 190 -30.62 7.65 -11.29
CA GLN A 190 -29.59 6.99 -10.46
C GLN A 190 -28.44 6.46 -11.32
N VAL A 191 -28.72 5.95 -12.51
CA VAL A 191 -27.68 5.50 -13.45
C VAL A 191 -26.81 6.66 -13.89
N GLU A 192 -27.40 7.81 -14.24
CA GLU A 192 -26.62 8.99 -14.62
C GLU A 192 -25.80 9.53 -13.44
N ALA A 193 -26.35 9.55 -12.23
CA ALA A 193 -25.61 9.94 -11.03
C ALA A 193 -24.44 8.98 -10.74
N ALA A 194 -24.63 7.67 -10.94
CA ALA A 194 -23.57 6.67 -10.79
C ALA A 194 -22.47 6.84 -11.84
N LEU A 195 -22.85 7.10 -13.10
CA LEU A 195 -21.91 7.37 -14.19
C LEU A 195 -21.09 8.64 -13.91
N GLU A 196 -21.73 9.71 -13.43
CA GLU A 196 -21.05 10.95 -13.08
C GLU A 196 -20.03 10.73 -11.95
N ALA A 197 -20.41 9.96 -10.92
CA ALA A 197 -19.49 9.61 -9.84
C ALA A 197 -18.27 8.80 -10.33
N GLU A 198 -18.45 7.89 -11.30
CA GLU A 198 -17.35 7.15 -11.91
C GLU A 198 -16.43 8.05 -12.74
N MET A 199 -17.00 8.98 -13.50
CA MET A 199 -16.22 9.98 -14.25
C MET A 199 -15.41 10.90 -13.33
N GLN A 200 -16.01 11.35 -12.22
CA GLN A 200 -15.30 12.15 -11.20
C GLN A 200 -14.16 11.34 -10.56
N SER A 201 -14.38 10.06 -10.27
CA SER A 201 -13.34 9.17 -9.74
C SER A 201 -12.19 9.01 -10.73
N LEU A 202 -12.48 8.85 -12.01
CA LEU A 202 -11.47 8.82 -13.07
C LEU A 202 -10.66 10.12 -13.11
N CYS A 203 -11.33 11.27 -13.10
CA CYS A 203 -10.66 12.57 -13.09
C CYS A 203 -9.75 12.74 -11.87
N ALA A 204 -10.21 12.31 -10.68
CA ALA A 204 -9.41 12.36 -9.46
C ALA A 204 -8.19 11.42 -9.52
N GLN A 205 -8.34 10.23 -10.13
CA GLN A 205 -7.24 9.29 -10.33
C GLN A 205 -6.19 9.86 -11.30
N LEU A 206 -6.62 10.42 -12.42
CA LEU A 206 -5.75 11.06 -13.40
C LEU A 206 -4.99 12.25 -12.79
N SER A 207 -5.69 13.09 -12.04
CA SER A 207 -5.08 14.25 -11.36
C SER A 207 -3.96 13.83 -10.39
N ARG A 208 -4.10 12.72 -9.68
CA ARG A 208 -3.04 12.17 -8.80
C ARG A 208 -1.80 11.73 -9.58
N GLN A 209 -1.97 11.41 -10.87
CA GLN A 209 -0.88 11.06 -11.79
C GLN A 209 -0.36 12.27 -12.60
N GLY A 210 -0.84 13.48 -12.31
CA GLY A 210 -0.49 14.70 -13.04
C GLY A 210 -1.11 14.80 -14.43
N LEU A 211 -2.16 14.03 -14.72
CA LEU A 211 -2.86 14.00 -16.00
C LEU A 211 -4.22 14.69 -15.91
N THR A 212 -4.64 15.34 -17.00
CA THR A 212 -6.02 15.84 -17.17
C THR A 212 -6.85 14.85 -17.97
N LEU A 213 -8.19 14.92 -17.84
CA LEU A 213 -9.10 14.12 -18.67
C LEU A 213 -8.87 14.36 -20.16
N GLU A 214 -8.63 15.61 -20.56
CA GLU A 214 -8.34 15.96 -21.96
C GLU A 214 -7.05 15.30 -22.48
N ALA A 215 -5.98 15.28 -21.68
CA ALA A 215 -4.74 14.60 -22.04
C ALA A 215 -4.95 13.08 -22.15
N TYR A 216 -5.74 12.50 -21.25
CA TYR A 216 -6.11 11.09 -21.29
C TYR A 216 -6.95 10.75 -22.54
N CYS A 217 -7.94 11.58 -22.90
CA CYS A 217 -8.73 11.42 -24.13
C CYS A 217 -7.84 11.47 -25.39
N ARG A 218 -6.89 12.42 -25.44
CA ARG A 218 -5.92 12.49 -26.55
C ARG A 218 -5.03 11.24 -26.63
N PHE A 219 -4.58 10.74 -25.50
CA PHE A 219 -3.72 9.54 -25.44
C PHE A 219 -4.47 8.27 -25.86
N THR A 220 -5.72 8.12 -25.42
CA THR A 220 -6.55 6.93 -25.72
C THR A 220 -7.26 7.00 -27.07
N GLY A 221 -7.30 8.18 -27.70
CA GLY A 221 -8.05 8.42 -28.94
C GLY A 221 -9.56 8.42 -28.76
N LYS A 222 -10.08 8.51 -27.52
CA LYS A 222 -11.51 8.50 -27.19
C LYS A 222 -11.97 9.90 -26.78
N SER A 223 -13.20 10.28 -27.19
CA SER A 223 -13.85 11.45 -26.64
C SER A 223 -14.39 11.19 -25.24
N GLU A 224 -14.71 12.26 -24.49
CA GLU A 224 -15.37 12.14 -23.19
C GLU A 224 -16.70 11.39 -23.31
N ASP A 225 -17.50 11.69 -24.35
CA ASP A 225 -18.77 10.99 -24.58
C ASP A 225 -18.57 9.48 -24.82
N GLN A 226 -17.50 9.10 -25.52
CA GLN A 226 -17.15 7.68 -25.71
C GLN A 226 -16.71 7.04 -24.38
N LEU A 227 -15.96 7.74 -23.54
CA LEU A 227 -15.58 7.26 -22.22
C LEU A 227 -16.80 7.08 -21.31
N ARG A 228 -17.77 7.99 -21.40
CA ARG A 228 -19.07 7.87 -20.68
C ARG A 228 -19.87 6.69 -21.19
N ALA A 229 -19.98 6.54 -22.52
CA ALA A 229 -20.69 5.41 -23.14
C ALA A 229 -20.10 4.05 -22.76
N ASP A 230 -18.77 3.95 -22.71
CA ASP A 230 -18.07 2.73 -22.31
C ASP A 230 -18.34 2.34 -20.84
N ARG A 231 -18.60 3.32 -19.96
CA ARG A 231 -18.85 3.11 -18.51
C ARG A 231 -20.34 2.98 -18.16
N LEU A 232 -21.22 3.42 -19.04
CA LEU A 232 -22.66 3.39 -18.78
C LEU A 232 -23.20 1.99 -18.42
N PRO A 233 -22.76 0.88 -19.08
CA PRO A 233 -23.20 -0.45 -18.70
C PRO A 233 -22.79 -0.83 -17.26
N ASP A 234 -21.61 -0.43 -16.81
CA ASP A 234 -21.11 -0.73 -15.45
C ASP A 234 -21.80 0.13 -14.40
N ALA A 235 -22.03 1.41 -14.71
CA ALA A 235 -22.86 2.29 -13.85
C ALA A 235 -24.28 1.72 -13.66
N ARG A 236 -24.90 1.22 -14.74
CA ARG A 236 -26.21 0.58 -14.67
C ARG A 236 -26.19 -0.69 -13.82
N LYS A 237 -25.18 -1.58 -14.00
CA LYS A 237 -25.01 -2.77 -13.17
C LYS A 237 -24.86 -2.41 -11.70
N ARG A 238 -24.12 -1.35 -11.39
CA ARG A 238 -23.94 -0.86 -10.03
C ARG A 238 -25.27 -0.47 -9.38
N VAL A 239 -26.10 0.26 -10.09
CA VAL A 239 -27.45 0.66 -9.60
C VAL A 239 -28.32 -0.58 -9.38
N ILE A 240 -28.32 -1.55 -10.31
CA ILE A 240 -29.06 -2.80 -10.16
C ILE A 240 -28.55 -3.59 -8.95
N ARG A 241 -27.22 -3.74 -8.77
CA ARG A 241 -26.64 -4.41 -7.59
C ARG A 241 -27.11 -3.77 -6.29
N GLN A 242 -27.09 -2.43 -6.22
CA GLN A 242 -27.56 -1.71 -5.04
C GLN A 242 -29.07 -1.94 -4.80
N ARG A 243 -29.87 -1.97 -5.85
CA ARG A 243 -31.31 -2.24 -5.73
C ARG A 243 -31.58 -3.67 -5.22
N ILE A 244 -30.88 -4.66 -5.76
CA ILE A 244 -31.00 -6.06 -5.32
C ILE A 244 -30.62 -6.21 -3.83
N LEU A 245 -29.53 -5.56 -3.39
CA LEU A 245 -29.11 -5.61 -1.99
C LEU A 245 -30.16 -4.96 -1.08
N LEU A 246 -30.75 -3.83 -1.46
CA LEU A 246 -31.85 -3.21 -0.71
C LEU A 246 -33.07 -4.13 -0.63
N ASP A 247 -33.45 -4.78 -1.73
CA ASP A 247 -34.57 -5.72 -1.74
C ASP A 247 -34.31 -6.93 -0.83
N ILE A 248 -33.07 -7.42 -0.73
CA ILE A 248 -32.70 -8.49 0.21
C ILE A 248 -32.73 -7.98 1.65
N ILE A 249 -32.20 -6.79 1.92
CA ILE A 249 -32.21 -6.18 3.25
C ILE A 249 -33.66 -6.05 3.76
N ASP A 250 -34.54 -5.52 2.94
CA ASP A 250 -35.95 -5.34 3.29
C ASP A 250 -36.67 -6.68 3.47
N ALA A 251 -36.45 -7.65 2.57
CA ALA A 251 -37.11 -8.95 2.61
C ALA A 251 -36.69 -9.80 3.82
N GLU A 252 -35.43 -9.72 4.23
CA GLU A 252 -34.86 -10.49 5.35
C GLU A 252 -34.86 -9.70 6.67
N GLY A 253 -35.27 -8.41 6.66
CA GLY A 253 -35.27 -7.56 7.85
C GLY A 253 -33.86 -7.35 8.41
N ILE A 254 -32.86 -7.16 7.55
CA ILE A 254 -31.46 -7.02 7.97
C ILE A 254 -31.25 -5.66 8.61
N GLU A 255 -30.73 -5.66 9.83
CA GLU A 255 -30.38 -4.47 10.58
C GLU A 255 -28.89 -4.43 10.90
N ALA A 256 -28.32 -3.23 10.96
CA ALA A 256 -26.96 -2.99 11.44
C ALA A 256 -26.99 -2.69 12.94
N SER A 257 -26.42 -3.56 13.75
CA SER A 257 -26.26 -3.31 15.18
C SER A 257 -25.12 -2.31 15.44
N GLU A 258 -25.09 -1.73 16.64
CA GLU A 258 -23.97 -0.86 17.05
C GLU A 258 -22.63 -1.60 17.01
N GLU A 259 -22.62 -2.90 17.34
CA GLU A 259 -21.41 -3.72 17.29
C GLU A 259 -20.91 -3.96 15.86
N ASP A 260 -21.81 -4.21 14.89
CA ASP A 260 -21.46 -4.34 13.47
C ASP A 260 -20.79 -3.06 12.95
N VAL A 261 -21.35 -1.90 13.30
CA VAL A 261 -20.80 -0.59 12.91
C VAL A 261 -19.44 -0.35 13.59
N ALA A 262 -19.32 -0.70 14.88
CA ALA A 262 -18.07 -0.56 15.61
C ALA A 262 -16.97 -1.46 15.02
N GLU A 263 -17.31 -2.67 14.58
CA GLU A 263 -16.36 -3.58 13.93
C GLU A 263 -15.90 -3.03 12.57
N GLU A 264 -16.80 -2.49 11.78
CA GLU A 264 -16.47 -1.85 10.51
C GLU A 264 -15.55 -0.63 10.71
N ILE A 265 -15.81 0.19 11.73
CA ILE A 265 -14.92 1.30 12.11
C ILE A 265 -13.55 0.77 12.49
N ARG A 266 -13.45 -0.30 13.30
CA ARG A 266 -12.16 -0.94 13.63
C ARG A 266 -11.43 -1.45 12.38
N ARG A 267 -12.16 -2.02 11.42
CA ARG A 267 -11.61 -2.48 10.14
C ARG A 267 -11.02 -1.31 9.34
N LEU A 268 -11.78 -0.22 9.21
CA LEU A 268 -11.34 1.00 8.51
C LEU A 268 -10.11 1.64 9.17
N CYS A 269 -10.08 1.67 10.52
CA CYS A 269 -8.93 2.16 11.28
C CYS A 269 -7.66 1.34 10.97
N ARG A 270 -7.76 0.01 10.97
CA ARG A 270 -6.62 -0.87 10.61
C ARG A 270 -6.14 -0.65 9.18
N GLN A 271 -7.07 -0.56 8.21
CA GLN A 271 -6.74 -0.37 6.80
C GLN A 271 -6.03 0.97 6.51
N ASN A 272 -6.39 2.02 7.25
CA ASN A 272 -5.86 3.36 7.04
C ASN A 272 -4.76 3.76 8.04
N ASN A 273 -4.35 2.83 8.91
CA ASN A 273 -3.38 3.07 9.98
C ASN A 273 -3.75 4.29 10.84
N MET A 274 -5.02 4.36 11.26
CA MET A 274 -5.61 5.46 12.03
C MET A 274 -6.15 4.95 13.37
N THR A 275 -6.24 5.86 14.35
CA THR A 275 -7.00 5.59 15.57
C THR A 275 -8.49 5.86 15.36
N PRO A 276 -9.40 5.29 16.19
CA PRO A 276 -10.82 5.58 16.12
C PRO A 276 -11.15 7.08 16.27
N GLU A 277 -10.40 7.82 17.08
CA GLU A 277 -10.55 9.25 17.28
C GLU A 277 -10.18 10.04 16.01
N GLN A 278 -9.07 9.63 15.34
CA GLN A 278 -8.63 10.24 14.08
C GLN A 278 -9.65 9.98 12.96
N LEU A 279 -10.19 8.77 12.90
CA LEU A 279 -11.22 8.44 11.92
C LEU A 279 -12.51 9.24 12.21
N SER A 280 -12.98 9.22 13.46
CA SER A 280 -14.21 9.93 13.87
C SER A 280 -14.16 11.43 13.57
N ALA A 281 -13.00 12.08 13.74
CA ALA A 281 -12.82 13.50 13.42
C ALA A 281 -12.94 13.82 11.92
N ARG A 282 -12.86 12.82 11.05
CA ARG A 282 -12.95 12.94 9.57
C ARG A 282 -14.30 12.51 9.02
N LEU A 283 -15.12 11.83 9.82
CA LEU A 283 -16.43 11.34 9.40
C LEU A 283 -17.49 12.44 9.56
N ASP A 284 -18.03 12.89 8.43
CA ASP A 284 -19.27 13.65 8.39
C ASP A 284 -20.49 12.71 8.42
N GLU A 285 -21.70 13.27 8.51
CA GLU A 285 -22.94 12.50 8.53
C GLU A 285 -23.13 11.62 7.28
N ALA A 286 -22.63 12.05 6.11
CA ALA A 286 -22.74 11.28 4.88
C ALA A 286 -21.84 10.04 4.94
N SER A 287 -20.61 10.21 5.43
CA SER A 287 -19.66 9.11 5.64
C SER A 287 -20.15 8.11 6.70
N GLN A 288 -20.76 8.59 7.79
CA GLN A 288 -21.35 7.71 8.80
C GLN A 288 -22.50 6.88 8.21
N ARG A 289 -23.39 7.49 7.42
CA ARG A 289 -24.45 6.76 6.71
C ARG A 289 -23.88 5.74 5.73
N ALA A 290 -22.81 6.09 5.00
CA ALA A 290 -22.16 5.17 4.08
C ALA A 290 -21.58 3.94 4.81
N ILE A 291 -21.02 4.10 6.01
CA ILE A 291 -20.53 2.99 6.83
C ILE A 291 -21.69 2.04 7.18
N VAL A 292 -22.81 2.56 7.64
CA VAL A 292 -24.00 1.74 7.95
C VAL A 292 -24.51 1.02 6.70
N GLN A 293 -24.57 1.70 5.56
CA GLN A 293 -24.98 1.08 4.29
C GLN A 293 -24.03 -0.03 3.86
N ASN A 294 -22.71 0.15 4.03
CA ASN A 294 -21.73 -0.91 3.73
C ASN A 294 -21.93 -2.14 4.63
N VAL A 295 -22.15 -1.92 5.93
CA VAL A 295 -22.45 -3.01 6.88
C VAL A 295 -23.72 -3.77 6.44
N LEU A 296 -24.79 -3.06 6.10
CA LEU A 296 -26.02 -3.69 5.63
C LEU A 296 -25.82 -4.47 4.33
N ALA A 297 -25.05 -3.91 3.38
CA ALA A 297 -24.74 -4.56 2.12
C ALA A 297 -23.90 -5.84 2.33
N ASP A 298 -22.88 -5.79 3.20
CA ASP A 298 -22.07 -6.95 3.54
C ASP A 298 -22.92 -8.06 4.19
N LYS A 299 -23.83 -7.72 5.11
CA LYS A 299 -24.77 -8.66 5.73
C LYS A 299 -25.75 -9.27 4.71
N ALA A 300 -26.21 -8.47 3.73
CA ALA A 300 -27.06 -8.97 2.66
C ALA A 300 -26.31 -9.93 1.72
N LEU A 301 -25.03 -9.67 1.43
CA LEU A 301 -24.18 -10.57 0.65
C LEU A 301 -23.89 -11.87 1.40
N GLU A 302 -23.68 -11.83 2.73
CA GLU A 302 -23.58 -13.05 3.54
C GLU A 302 -24.87 -13.85 3.49
N ARG A 303 -26.02 -13.19 3.62
CA ARG A 303 -27.33 -13.85 3.54
C ARG A 303 -27.56 -14.49 2.16
N LEU A 304 -27.16 -13.81 1.08
CA LEU A 304 -27.21 -14.35 -0.27
C LEU A 304 -26.37 -15.61 -0.41
N LYS A 305 -25.15 -15.60 0.13
CA LYS A 305 -24.25 -16.77 0.16
C LYS A 305 -24.85 -17.94 0.96
N GLU A 306 -25.41 -17.67 2.14
CA GLU A 306 -26.05 -18.69 2.99
C GLU A 306 -27.20 -19.42 2.27
N TYR A 307 -27.96 -18.72 1.43
CA TYR A 307 -29.05 -19.28 0.65
C TYR A 307 -28.63 -19.94 -0.68
N SER A 308 -27.34 -19.91 -0.98
CA SER A 308 -26.80 -20.45 -2.23
C SER A 308 -26.19 -21.84 -2.03
N GLU A 309 -26.24 -22.66 -3.09
CA GLU A 309 -25.55 -23.95 -3.14
C GLU A 309 -24.10 -23.71 -3.59
N ILE A 310 -23.16 -23.85 -2.65
CA ILE A 310 -21.75 -23.55 -2.91
C ILE A 310 -20.94 -24.81 -3.06
N GLU A 311 -20.32 -24.97 -4.22
CA GLU A 311 -19.29 -25.99 -4.46
C GLU A 311 -17.91 -25.39 -4.15
N THR A 312 -17.10 -26.08 -3.35
CA THR A 312 -15.73 -25.66 -3.07
C THR A 312 -14.76 -26.37 -3.99
N VAL A 313 -13.95 -25.61 -4.70
CA VAL A 313 -12.85 -26.11 -5.55
C VAL A 313 -11.53 -25.55 -5.05
N GLU A 314 -10.61 -26.44 -4.67
CA GLU A 314 -9.26 -26.03 -4.28
C GLU A 314 -8.37 -25.90 -5.50
N LYS A 315 -7.67 -24.76 -5.59
CA LYS A 315 -6.65 -24.48 -6.59
C LYS A 315 -5.32 -24.31 -5.90
N GLN A 316 -4.28 -24.98 -6.40
CA GLN A 316 -2.92 -24.69 -5.96
C GLN A 316 -2.45 -23.38 -6.58
N GLU A 317 -1.73 -22.59 -5.78
CA GLU A 317 -1.02 -21.42 -6.28
C GLU A 317 0.09 -21.89 -7.24
N ALA A 318 0.17 -21.26 -8.42
CA ALA A 318 1.13 -21.63 -9.47
C ALA A 318 2.54 -21.07 -9.19
#